data_391ac453726b27488ba1c53214a831d4
#
_entry.id   391ac453726b27488ba1c53214a831d4
#
_cell.length_a   1.000
_cell.length_b   1.000
_cell.length_c   1.000
_cell.angle_alpha   90.00
_cell.angle_beta   90.00
_cell.angle_gamma   90.00
#
_symmetry.space_group_name_H-M   'P 1'
#
loop_
_entity.id
_entity.type
_entity.pdbx_description
1 polymer ?
#
loop_
_entity_poly.entity_id
_entity_poly.type
_entity_poly.pdbx_seq_one_letter_code
_entity_poly.pdbx_strand_id
1 'polypeptide(L)'
;GGTFELYDEKNKKIKKNNQVGELAYIGKNIMLGYAHNSKDLKKNKKPKVLFTGDLGYRDKDGFYFLVGRKSRFIKIYGVRVSLNNIEEELNKKNINNAVVGEDNKLKIFIEDNKKTRSVLEILKNQMLIKKNIIEIIAINKIPRNVDGKIIYVQLKEKN
;
A
#
# COMPACT_ATOMS: atom_id res chain seq x y z
N GLY A 1 -3.37 -27.43 8.40
CA GLY A 1 -3.34 -26.18 7.63
C GLY A 1 -4.27 -25.14 8.21
N GLY A 2 -4.39 -24.05 7.53
CA GLY A 2 -5.34 -22.99 7.84
C GLY A 2 -6.11 -22.58 6.61
N THR A 3 -6.96 -21.56 6.77
CA THR A 3 -7.81 -21.03 5.72
C THR A 3 -7.62 -19.52 5.58
N PHE A 4 -7.87 -19.00 4.38
CA PHE A 4 -7.96 -17.57 4.15
C PHE A 4 -9.40 -17.10 4.16
N GLU A 5 -9.62 -15.89 4.66
CA GLU A 5 -10.90 -15.21 4.66
C GLU A 5 -10.70 -13.73 4.30
N LEU A 6 -11.76 -13.08 3.84
CA LEU A 6 -11.74 -11.66 3.48
C LEU A 6 -12.57 -10.86 4.48
N TYR A 7 -12.07 -9.70 4.87
CA TYR A 7 -12.70 -8.79 5.82
C TYR A 7 -12.80 -7.37 5.23
N ASP A 8 -13.90 -6.69 5.54
CA ASP A 8 -14.11 -5.29 5.18
C ASP A 8 -13.38 -4.32 6.13
N GLU A 9 -13.50 -3.02 5.87
CA GLU A 9 -12.89 -1.95 6.69
C GLU A 9 -13.44 -1.92 8.14
N LYS A 10 -14.61 -2.53 8.38
CA LYS A 10 -15.24 -2.66 9.72
C LYS A 10 -14.95 -3.99 10.39
N ASN A 11 -13.97 -4.74 9.87
CA ASN A 11 -13.61 -6.09 10.33
C ASN A 11 -14.79 -7.09 10.29
N LYS A 12 -15.73 -6.93 9.34
CA LYS A 12 -16.78 -7.91 9.06
C LYS A 12 -16.35 -8.83 7.93
N LYS A 13 -16.60 -10.13 8.10
CA LYS A 13 -16.28 -11.13 7.08
C LYS A 13 -17.09 -10.92 5.81
N ILE A 14 -16.38 -10.87 4.67
CA ILE A 14 -16.96 -10.75 3.34
C ILE A 14 -17.30 -12.16 2.82
N LYS A 15 -18.57 -12.37 2.49
CA LYS A 15 -19.08 -13.63 1.89
C LYS A 15 -19.28 -13.53 0.39
N LYS A 16 -19.45 -12.30 -0.13
CA LYS A 16 -19.74 -12.02 -1.55
C LYS A 16 -18.49 -12.22 -2.40
N ASN A 17 -18.63 -12.94 -3.53
CA ASN A 17 -17.56 -13.09 -4.50
C ASN A 17 -17.23 -11.77 -5.21
N ASN A 18 -16.00 -11.63 -5.68
CA ASN A 18 -15.47 -10.47 -6.39
C ASN A 18 -15.54 -9.15 -5.58
N GLN A 19 -15.72 -9.24 -4.26
CA GLN A 19 -15.64 -8.09 -3.37
C GLN A 19 -14.25 -8.02 -2.74
N VAL A 20 -13.59 -6.87 -2.90
CA VAL A 20 -12.25 -6.64 -2.34
C VAL A 20 -12.35 -6.43 -0.83
N GLY A 21 -11.48 -7.12 -0.10
CA GLY A 21 -11.29 -7.00 1.34
C GLY A 21 -9.85 -7.29 1.76
N GLU A 22 -9.57 -7.11 3.05
CA GLU A 22 -8.30 -7.51 3.62
C GLU A 22 -8.23 -9.03 3.78
N LEU A 23 -7.16 -9.62 3.27
CA LEU A 23 -6.91 -11.04 3.41
C LEU A 23 -6.47 -11.34 4.85
N ALA A 24 -7.15 -12.26 5.49
CA ALA A 24 -6.82 -12.74 6.82
C ALA A 24 -6.59 -14.24 6.81
N TYR A 25 -5.60 -14.70 7.55
CA TYR A 25 -5.28 -16.11 7.71
C TYR A 25 -5.78 -16.62 9.06
N ILE A 26 -6.42 -17.78 9.07
CA ILE A 26 -6.93 -18.47 10.25
C ILE A 26 -6.29 -19.86 10.30
N GLY A 27 -5.51 -20.13 11.34
CA GLY A 27 -4.82 -21.42 11.45
C GLY A 27 -4.07 -21.60 12.77
N LYS A 28 -3.72 -22.88 13.05
CA LYS A 28 -2.98 -23.23 14.27
C LYS A 28 -1.52 -22.75 14.25
N ASN A 29 -0.97 -22.42 13.07
CA ASN A 29 0.41 -21.98 12.83
C ASN A 29 0.56 -20.47 12.73
N ILE A 30 -0.45 -19.68 13.16
CA ILE A 30 -0.30 -18.22 13.25
C ILE A 30 0.83 -17.89 14.22
N MET A 31 1.70 -16.95 13.83
CA MET A 31 2.75 -16.42 14.70
C MET A 31 2.16 -15.70 15.92
N LEU A 32 2.89 -15.70 17.03
CA LEU A 32 2.48 -15.00 18.26
C LEU A 32 2.54 -13.47 18.13
N GLY A 33 3.37 -12.97 17.23
CA GLY A 33 3.61 -11.55 16.96
C GLY A 33 5.05 -11.26 16.61
N TYR A 34 5.38 -9.98 16.45
CA TYR A 34 6.74 -9.49 16.31
C TYR A 34 7.33 -9.17 17.68
N ALA A 35 8.58 -9.54 17.92
CA ALA A 35 9.33 -9.19 19.13
C ALA A 35 10.42 -8.17 18.76
N HIS A 36 10.36 -6.98 19.33
CA HIS A 36 11.37 -5.93 19.17
C HIS A 36 12.38 -5.94 20.33
N ASN A 37 12.02 -6.58 21.44
CA ASN A 37 12.86 -6.73 22.63
C ASN A 37 12.50 -8.02 23.41
N SER A 38 13.31 -8.38 24.40
CA SER A 38 13.13 -9.60 25.20
C SER A 38 11.79 -9.67 25.98
N LYS A 39 11.22 -8.52 26.35
CA LYS A 39 9.91 -8.48 27.06
C LYS A 39 8.75 -8.92 26.16
N ASP A 40 8.87 -8.70 24.84
CA ASP A 40 7.84 -9.10 23.89
C ASP A 40 7.74 -10.62 23.74
N LEU A 41 8.82 -11.36 23.99
CA LEU A 41 8.84 -12.82 23.96
C LEU A 41 7.98 -13.47 25.07
N LYS A 42 7.64 -12.72 26.11
CA LYS A 42 6.78 -13.18 27.22
C LYS A 42 5.28 -13.06 26.90
N LYS A 43 4.91 -12.43 25.77
CA LYS A 43 3.52 -12.26 25.35
C LYS A 43 2.98 -13.56 24.72
N ASN A 44 2.21 -14.31 25.49
CA ASN A 44 1.72 -15.65 25.10
C ASN A 44 0.31 -15.64 24.47
N LYS A 45 -0.27 -14.48 24.15
CA LYS A 45 -1.61 -14.43 23.53
C LYS A 45 -1.48 -14.72 22.03
N LYS A 46 -1.86 -15.94 21.64
CA LYS A 46 -1.94 -16.34 20.23
C LYS A 46 -3.15 -15.67 19.57
N PRO A 47 -2.98 -14.91 18.50
CA PRO A 47 -4.11 -14.36 17.76
C PRO A 47 -4.89 -15.50 17.08
N LYS A 48 -6.21 -15.38 17.03
CA LYS A 48 -7.07 -16.34 16.31
C LYS A 48 -7.06 -16.09 14.79
N VAL A 49 -6.81 -14.84 14.41
CA VAL A 49 -6.83 -14.35 13.02
C VAL A 49 -5.59 -13.48 12.80
N LEU A 50 -4.88 -13.73 11.71
CA LEU A 50 -3.76 -12.93 11.25
C LEU A 50 -4.22 -12.09 10.06
N PHE A 51 -4.39 -10.79 10.24
CA PHE A 51 -4.57 -9.84 9.15
C PHE A 51 -3.24 -9.63 8.44
N THR A 52 -3.20 -9.94 7.13
CA THR A 52 -1.95 -9.94 6.37
C THR A 52 -1.51 -8.54 5.92
N GLY A 53 -2.44 -7.59 5.92
CA GLY A 53 -2.26 -6.27 5.31
C GLY A 53 -2.35 -6.30 3.78
N ASP A 54 -2.64 -7.45 3.18
CA ASP A 54 -2.89 -7.57 1.75
C ASP A 54 -4.38 -7.43 1.45
N LEU A 55 -4.71 -6.76 0.35
CA LEU A 55 -6.05 -6.69 -0.20
C LEU A 55 -6.19 -7.72 -1.32
N GLY A 56 -7.33 -8.37 -1.37
CA GLY A 56 -7.66 -9.33 -2.40
C GLY A 56 -9.17 -9.53 -2.52
N TYR A 57 -9.57 -10.35 -3.46
CA TYR A 57 -10.93 -10.83 -3.59
C TYR A 57 -10.93 -12.34 -3.86
N ARG A 58 -12.07 -12.98 -3.69
CA ARG A 58 -12.28 -14.39 -4.01
C ARG A 58 -13.28 -14.46 -5.16
N ASP A 59 -12.98 -15.28 -6.18
CA ASP A 59 -13.89 -15.53 -7.28
C ASP A 59 -14.97 -16.58 -6.93
N LYS A 60 -15.83 -16.89 -7.91
CA LYS A 60 -16.89 -17.89 -7.76
C LYS A 60 -16.36 -19.33 -7.58
N ASP A 61 -15.16 -19.59 -8.07
CA ASP A 61 -14.52 -20.92 -8.02
C ASP A 61 -13.68 -21.09 -6.75
N GLY A 62 -13.62 -20.04 -5.90
CA GLY A 62 -12.94 -20.08 -4.60
C GLY A 62 -11.49 -19.66 -4.63
N PHE A 63 -10.94 -19.23 -5.78
CA PHE A 63 -9.57 -18.74 -5.89
C PHE A 63 -9.44 -17.31 -5.35
N TYR A 64 -8.32 -17.05 -4.68
CA TYR A 64 -8.00 -15.74 -4.14
C TYR A 64 -7.04 -15.00 -5.06
N PHE A 65 -7.38 -13.75 -5.37
CA PHE A 65 -6.58 -12.84 -6.20
C PHE A 65 -6.13 -11.67 -5.35
N LEU A 66 -4.81 -11.41 -5.32
CA LEU A 66 -4.23 -10.28 -4.61
C LEU A 66 -4.35 -9.01 -5.44
N VAL A 67 -4.78 -7.92 -4.81
CA VAL A 67 -4.91 -6.58 -5.42
C VAL A 67 -3.74 -5.68 -5.02
N GLY A 68 -3.17 -5.91 -3.84
CA GLY A 68 -2.01 -5.16 -3.35
C GLY A 68 -2.01 -4.98 -1.84
N ARG A 69 -1.08 -4.15 -1.33
CA ARG A 69 -0.97 -3.84 0.10
C ARG A 69 -1.99 -2.80 0.53
N LYS A 70 -2.70 -3.04 1.65
CA LYS A 70 -3.66 -2.10 2.24
C LYS A 70 -3.03 -0.71 2.51
N SER A 71 -1.78 -0.69 2.98
CA SER A 71 -1.02 0.53 3.26
C SER A 71 -0.61 1.33 2.01
N ARG A 72 -0.79 0.76 0.82
CA ARG A 72 -0.48 1.39 -0.48
C ARG A 72 -1.72 1.91 -1.19
N PHE A 73 -2.85 2.04 -0.48
CA PHE A 73 -4.06 2.67 -0.98
C PHE A 73 -4.44 3.87 -0.12
N ILE A 74 -4.86 4.94 -0.77
CA ILE A 74 -5.42 6.14 -0.16
C ILE A 74 -6.77 6.45 -0.80
N LYS A 75 -7.58 7.30 -0.16
CA LYS A 75 -8.82 7.81 -0.75
C LYS A 75 -8.58 9.23 -1.26
N ILE A 76 -8.81 9.44 -2.54
CA ILE A 76 -8.80 10.76 -3.18
C ILE A 76 -10.23 11.08 -3.59
N TYR A 77 -10.83 12.11 -2.99
CA TYR A 77 -12.25 12.47 -3.19
C TYR A 77 -13.20 11.28 -3.02
N GLY A 78 -12.92 10.42 -2.03
CA GLY A 78 -13.70 9.21 -1.75
C GLY A 78 -13.39 8.01 -2.65
N VAL A 79 -12.62 8.17 -3.71
CA VAL A 79 -12.20 7.08 -4.61
C VAL A 79 -10.89 6.46 -4.10
N ARG A 80 -10.86 5.13 -4.03
CA ARG A 80 -9.63 4.40 -3.65
C ARG A 80 -8.62 4.44 -4.79
N VAL A 81 -7.42 4.93 -4.49
CA VAL A 81 -6.30 5.07 -5.43
C VAL A 81 -5.11 4.27 -4.93
N SER A 82 -4.51 3.48 -5.82
CA SER A 82 -3.28 2.73 -5.54
C SER A 82 -2.06 3.62 -5.77
N LEU A 83 -1.25 3.78 -4.73
CA LEU A 83 0.04 4.49 -4.84
C LEU A 83 1.02 3.75 -5.75
N ASN A 84 0.94 2.41 -5.81
CA ASN A 84 1.75 1.62 -6.73
C ASN A 84 1.40 1.90 -8.19
N ASN A 85 0.11 2.03 -8.52
CA ASN A 85 -0.29 2.37 -9.89
C ASN A 85 0.23 3.75 -10.31
N ILE A 86 0.28 4.72 -9.37
CA ILE A 86 0.88 6.02 -9.66
C ILE A 86 2.38 5.85 -9.97
N GLU A 87 3.10 5.09 -9.13
CA GLU A 87 4.52 4.82 -9.36
C GLU A 87 4.76 4.12 -10.71
N GLU A 88 3.94 3.15 -11.08
CA GLU A 88 4.03 2.44 -12.35
C GLU A 88 3.81 3.37 -13.55
N GLU A 89 2.79 4.24 -13.51
CA GLU A 89 2.53 5.19 -14.61
C GLU A 89 3.68 6.19 -14.77
N LEU A 90 4.28 6.65 -13.68
CA LEU A 90 5.46 7.51 -13.74
C LEU A 90 6.70 6.77 -14.24
N ASN A 91 6.90 5.52 -13.82
CA ASN A 91 8.00 4.67 -14.27
C ASN A 91 7.93 4.38 -15.78
N LYS A 92 6.73 4.18 -16.37
CA LYS A 92 6.54 4.04 -17.82
C LYS A 92 7.06 5.25 -18.62
N LYS A 93 7.19 6.40 -17.99
CA LYS A 93 7.76 7.62 -18.57
C LYS A 93 9.22 7.87 -18.13
N ASN A 94 9.88 6.84 -17.63
CA ASN A 94 11.27 6.88 -17.14
C ASN A 94 11.46 7.94 -16.04
N ILE A 95 10.45 8.16 -15.20
CA ILE A 95 10.54 9.02 -14.03
C ILE A 95 10.81 8.14 -12.82
N ASN A 96 12.05 8.18 -12.30
CA ASN A 96 12.39 7.49 -11.05
C ASN A 96 11.68 8.19 -9.90
N ASN A 97 10.79 7.46 -9.22
CA ASN A 97 9.86 8.06 -8.28
C ASN A 97 9.56 7.15 -7.09
N ALA A 98 9.06 7.75 -6.03
CA ALA A 98 8.44 7.05 -4.92
C ALA A 98 7.24 7.88 -4.43
N VAL A 99 6.12 7.22 -4.19
CA VAL A 99 4.87 7.88 -3.85
C VAL A 99 4.44 7.48 -2.45
N VAL A 100 4.17 8.46 -1.60
CA VAL A 100 3.53 8.27 -0.28
C VAL A 100 2.33 9.19 -0.18
N GLY A 101 1.42 8.89 0.74
CA GLY A 101 0.26 9.74 0.91
C GLY A 101 -0.67 9.23 1.99
N GLU A 102 -1.65 10.06 2.29
CA GLU A 102 -2.82 9.80 3.09
C GLU A 102 -4.05 10.33 2.36
N ASP A 103 -5.25 10.13 2.87
CA ASP A 103 -6.47 10.56 2.19
C ASP A 103 -6.43 12.04 1.82
N ASN A 104 -6.64 12.32 0.53
CA ASN A 104 -6.57 13.65 -0.09
C ASN A 104 -5.22 14.38 0.01
N LYS A 105 -4.13 13.67 0.31
CA LYS A 105 -2.77 14.21 0.29
C LYS A 105 -1.82 13.23 -0.38
N LEU A 106 -1.10 13.70 -1.38
CA LEU A 106 -0.17 12.89 -2.17
C LEU A 106 1.19 13.56 -2.21
N LYS A 107 2.23 12.88 -1.71
CA LYS A 107 3.62 13.31 -1.84
C LYS A 107 4.34 12.42 -2.84
N ILE A 108 4.97 13.03 -3.84
CA ILE A 108 5.71 12.33 -4.90
C ILE A 108 7.16 12.78 -4.83
N PHE A 109 8.03 11.85 -4.51
CA PHE A 109 9.47 12.04 -4.52
C PHE A 109 10.03 11.67 -5.88
N ILE A 110 10.84 12.55 -6.47
CA ILE A 110 11.50 12.34 -7.76
C ILE A 110 12.99 12.68 -7.66
N GLU A 111 13.83 11.97 -8.42
CA GLU A 111 15.27 12.23 -8.45
C GLU A 111 15.68 13.30 -9.48
N ASP A 112 14.81 13.58 -10.46
CA ASP A 112 15.05 14.59 -11.49
C ASP A 112 13.99 15.70 -11.41
N ASN A 113 14.40 16.85 -10.88
CA ASN A 113 13.52 18.03 -10.72
C ASN A 113 12.96 18.55 -12.05
N LYS A 114 13.67 18.35 -13.18
CA LYS A 114 13.20 18.77 -14.51
C LYS A 114 11.92 18.07 -14.93
N LYS A 115 11.61 16.92 -14.32
CA LYS A 115 10.41 16.12 -14.60
C LYS A 115 9.16 16.52 -13.82
N THR A 116 9.25 17.53 -12.93
CA THR A 116 8.11 18.00 -12.11
C THR A 116 6.88 18.31 -12.95
N ARG A 117 7.05 19.01 -14.08
CA ARG A 117 5.94 19.37 -14.98
C ARG A 117 5.30 18.12 -15.59
N SER A 118 6.10 17.18 -16.07
CA SER A 118 5.62 15.91 -16.64
C SER A 118 4.83 15.08 -15.61
N VAL A 119 5.29 15.03 -14.36
CA VAL A 119 4.56 14.36 -13.26
C VAL A 119 3.17 14.97 -13.10
N LEU A 120 3.07 16.31 -13.02
CA LEU A 120 1.77 16.99 -12.88
C LEU A 120 0.84 16.73 -14.07
N GLU A 121 1.37 16.74 -15.30
CA GLU A 121 0.59 16.46 -16.52
C GLU A 121 0.06 15.02 -16.53
N ILE A 122 0.87 14.03 -16.16
CA ILE A 122 0.46 12.63 -16.08
C ILE A 122 -0.66 12.47 -15.05
N LEU A 123 -0.47 12.97 -13.84
CA LEU A 123 -1.46 12.85 -12.77
C LEU A 123 -2.78 13.54 -13.11
N LYS A 124 -2.73 14.73 -13.70
CA LYS A 124 -3.92 15.47 -14.10
C LYS A 124 -4.67 14.78 -15.24
N ASN A 125 -3.96 14.39 -16.31
CA ASN A 125 -4.59 13.99 -17.56
C ASN A 125 -4.94 12.50 -17.61
N GLN A 126 -4.11 11.65 -16.98
CA GLN A 126 -4.31 10.20 -17.01
C GLN A 126 -5.03 9.68 -15.77
N MET A 127 -4.81 10.32 -14.60
CA MET A 127 -5.34 9.85 -13.33
C MET A 127 -6.40 10.79 -12.73
N LEU A 128 -6.69 11.93 -13.36
CA LEU A 128 -7.67 12.94 -12.93
C LEU A 128 -7.43 13.47 -11.51
N ILE A 129 -6.17 13.45 -11.06
CA ILE A 129 -5.78 13.92 -9.73
C ILE A 129 -5.48 15.44 -9.81
N LYS A 130 -6.18 16.22 -8.99
CA LYS A 130 -6.02 17.69 -8.99
C LYS A 130 -4.72 18.10 -8.28
N LYS A 131 -4.10 19.19 -8.79
CA LYS A 131 -2.82 19.73 -8.30
C LYS A 131 -2.82 20.09 -6.81
N ASN A 132 -3.95 20.53 -6.27
CA ASN A 132 -4.06 21.03 -4.89
C ASN A 132 -3.80 19.97 -3.80
N ILE A 133 -3.82 18.69 -4.14
CA ILE A 133 -3.53 17.58 -3.22
C ILE A 133 -2.17 16.93 -3.47
N ILE A 134 -1.42 17.43 -4.46
CA ILE A 134 -0.14 16.87 -4.90
C ILE A 134 0.99 17.76 -4.41
N GLU A 135 1.93 17.19 -3.69
CA GLU A 135 3.21 17.75 -3.35
C GLU A 135 4.31 16.97 -4.07
N ILE A 136 5.15 17.65 -4.85
CA ILE A 136 6.28 17.01 -5.54
C ILE A 136 7.58 17.51 -4.88
N ILE A 137 8.39 16.55 -4.45
CA ILE A 137 9.63 16.80 -3.71
C ILE A 137 10.78 16.21 -4.52
N ALA A 138 11.71 17.06 -4.94
CA ALA A 138 12.95 16.59 -5.55
C ALA A 138 13.94 16.16 -4.47
N ILE A 139 14.52 14.98 -4.65
CA ILE A 139 15.53 14.42 -3.74
C ILE A 139 16.70 13.86 -4.55
N ASN A 140 17.89 13.84 -3.97
CA ASN A 140 19.08 13.34 -4.66
C ASN A 140 18.96 11.84 -4.99
N LYS A 141 18.40 11.04 -4.08
CA LYS A 141 18.24 9.60 -4.27
C LYS A 141 17.09 9.07 -3.43
N ILE A 142 16.25 8.23 -4.04
CA ILE A 142 15.18 7.50 -3.37
C ILE A 142 15.80 6.42 -2.48
N PRO A 143 15.50 6.41 -1.17
CA PRO A 143 16.07 5.44 -0.25
C PRO A 143 15.60 4.02 -0.58
N ARG A 144 16.56 3.10 -0.71
CA ARG A 144 16.30 1.68 -1.00
C ARG A 144 17.11 0.81 -0.03
N ASN A 145 16.55 -0.36 0.29
CA ASN A 145 17.28 -1.36 1.04
C ASN A 145 18.28 -2.13 0.14
N VAL A 146 18.98 -3.08 0.71
CA VAL A 146 19.98 -3.92 0.01
C VAL A 146 19.37 -4.73 -1.16
N ASP A 147 18.08 -5.06 -1.09
CA ASP A 147 17.33 -5.77 -2.13
C ASP A 147 16.75 -4.82 -3.20
N GLY A 148 17.05 -3.53 -3.13
CA GLY A 148 16.55 -2.52 -4.07
C GLY A 148 15.12 -2.03 -3.80
N LYS A 149 14.47 -2.46 -2.71
CA LYS A 149 13.10 -2.05 -2.35
C LYS A 149 13.09 -0.67 -1.71
N ILE A 150 12.14 0.18 -2.08
CA ILE A 150 11.98 1.53 -1.53
C ILE A 150 11.64 1.47 -0.03
N ILE A 151 12.35 2.28 0.77
CA ILE A 151 12.14 2.44 2.21
C ILE A 151 11.18 3.61 2.44
N TYR A 152 9.88 3.36 2.28
CA TYR A 152 8.84 4.40 2.37
C TYR A 152 8.76 5.11 3.73
N VAL A 153 9.18 4.46 4.82
CA VAL A 153 9.19 5.06 6.17
C VAL A 153 10.08 6.31 6.19
N GLN A 154 11.27 6.23 5.59
CA GLN A 154 12.19 7.37 5.52
C GLN A 154 11.66 8.54 4.68
N LEU A 155 10.74 8.27 3.75
CA LEU A 155 10.12 9.31 2.91
C LEU A 155 8.95 9.99 3.62
N LYS A 156 8.24 9.27 4.50
CA LYS A 156 7.13 9.85 5.28
C LYS A 156 7.61 10.86 6.34
N GLU A 157 8.82 10.71 6.83
CA GLU A 157 9.43 11.59 7.84
C GLU A 157 10.07 12.85 7.23
N LYS A 158 10.22 12.90 5.91
CA LYS A 158 10.68 14.11 5.21
C LYS A 158 9.50 15.07 5.01
N ASN A 159 9.48 16.11 5.83
CA ASN A 159 8.60 17.26 5.68
C ASN A 159 9.18 18.25 4.69
#